data_c733ebb05d9361a06a1d4a75fd14a487
#
_entry.id   c733ebb05d9361a06a1d4a75fd14a487
#
_cell.length_a   1.000
_cell.length_b   1.000
_cell.length_c   1.000
_cell.angle_alpha   90.00
_cell.angle_beta   90.00
_cell.angle_gamma   90.00
#
_symmetry.space_group_name_H-M   'P 1'
#
loop_
_entity.id
_entity.type
_entity.pdbx_description
1 polymer ?
#
loop_
_entity_poly.entity_id
_entity_poly.type
_entity_poly.pdbx_seq_one_letter_code
_entity_poly.pdbx_strand_id
1 'polypeptide(L)'
;MAGSVGRERRAGAARWLPWVLLALGWFATIQVRPLLDPDEGRYAQIPREMLASGDFITPRFNDLKYFEKPPLQYWATAVMYAIFGFSEWTSRAWSVGLAFACLALVFAWVQRLYGAESALTAVAALGVSPFFLVIGHLNLLDGAFTFWLSAAVLAFTLAQVAPPGAAAERRWMLAAWALAALAVLSKGIVVGVLAGGALVLYTLIERDVQTWRRLHPVAGVGLFALIAVPWFLLVSLRNPSFPAFFFVHEHFTRFLTTVHQRVEPWWYFLPLLLAAVLPWLVPLARATRAAWSDPGLPSVAVAAPGAATRFRPLRFLLVYAAVILVFFSASGSKLAPYILPMVPVLAALAGAYLRDPARLARHAARAAAPVVIVAAAGLLIYSARRNSYVPYEAWRWALAAVAAALIAALASFHRHARPLATVLVAALGAICAWQFLMCEYTVIPPARSAKALVAAVRPFLSAHTPLYSVGQFRETISPYLGRTLQLVDYEGELRFGLDEEPHRRMSIEQFAERWSAESSAVAFFDPGVWDTWRRRGLPGRVLAADNFTVAVSRL
;
A
#
# COMPACT_ATOMS: atom_id res chain seq x y z
N MET A 1 -6.07 -30.22 39.88
CA MET A 1 -6.29 -30.09 38.43
C MET A 1 -6.82 -28.73 37.96
N ALA A 2 -7.64 -28.01 38.72
CA ALA A 2 -8.16 -26.69 38.31
C ALA A 2 -7.10 -25.54 38.20
N GLY A 3 -5.99 -25.64 38.96
CA GLY A 3 -4.94 -24.62 38.94
C GLY A 3 -4.00 -24.65 37.74
N SER A 4 -3.85 -25.77 37.05
CA SER A 4 -3.01 -25.91 35.84
C SER A 4 -3.72 -25.39 34.61
N VAL A 5 -5.00 -25.66 34.44
CA VAL A 5 -5.81 -25.17 33.32
C VAL A 5 -5.95 -23.63 33.33
N GLY A 6 -6.04 -23.03 34.53
CA GLY A 6 -6.07 -21.58 34.68
C GLY A 6 -4.73 -20.89 34.35
N ARG A 7 -3.59 -21.53 34.61
CA ARG A 7 -2.26 -21.01 34.24
C ARG A 7 -2.00 -21.15 32.76
N GLU A 8 -2.38 -22.22 32.11
CA GLU A 8 -2.23 -22.42 30.66
C GLU A 8 -3.12 -21.46 29.87
N ARG A 9 -4.36 -21.20 30.28
CA ARG A 9 -5.23 -20.20 29.67
C ARG A 9 -4.69 -18.78 29.84
N ARG A 10 -4.13 -18.43 31.03
CA ARG A 10 -3.49 -17.12 31.24
C ARG A 10 -2.20 -16.96 30.42
N ALA A 11 -1.41 -18.01 30.30
CA ALA A 11 -0.21 -18.00 29.45
C ALA A 11 -0.58 -17.87 27.95
N GLY A 12 -1.66 -18.50 27.52
CA GLY A 12 -2.20 -18.36 26.15
C GLY A 12 -2.68 -16.94 25.85
N ALA A 13 -3.48 -16.33 26.73
CA ALA A 13 -3.99 -14.97 26.55
C ALA A 13 -2.86 -13.92 26.57
N ALA A 14 -1.87 -14.07 27.44
CA ALA A 14 -0.71 -13.16 27.51
C ALA A 14 0.12 -13.16 26.22
N ARG A 15 0.07 -14.21 25.42
CA ARG A 15 0.79 -14.34 24.15
C ARG A 15 0.21 -13.45 23.03
N TRP A 16 -1.10 -13.22 23.05
CA TRP A 16 -1.79 -12.41 22.03
C TRP A 16 -1.85 -10.92 22.37
N LEU A 17 -1.69 -10.56 23.64
CA LEU A 17 -1.78 -9.17 24.10
C LEU A 17 -0.88 -8.20 23.30
N PRO A 18 0.40 -8.51 23.00
CA PRO A 18 1.25 -7.65 22.19
C PRO A 18 0.66 -7.36 20.80
N TRP A 19 0.12 -8.38 20.14
CA TRP A 19 -0.49 -8.25 18.81
C TRP A 19 -1.79 -7.45 18.85
N VAL A 20 -2.60 -7.62 19.89
CA VAL A 20 -3.82 -6.82 20.10
C VAL A 20 -3.47 -5.35 20.32
N LEU A 21 -2.48 -5.04 21.14
CA LEU A 21 -2.03 -3.66 21.35
C LEU A 21 -1.49 -3.04 20.06
N LEU A 22 -0.67 -3.76 19.31
CA LEU A 22 -0.20 -3.30 18.00
C LEU A 22 -1.36 -3.09 17.02
N ALA A 23 -2.33 -4.00 16.98
CA ALA A 23 -3.51 -3.85 16.12
C ALA A 23 -4.34 -2.63 16.52
N LEU A 24 -4.62 -2.42 17.80
CA LEU A 24 -5.34 -1.25 18.29
C LEU A 24 -4.64 0.05 17.86
N GLY A 25 -3.32 0.14 18.04
CA GLY A 25 -2.54 1.27 17.56
C GLY A 25 -2.57 1.40 16.02
N TRP A 26 -2.42 0.27 15.31
CA TRP A 26 -2.38 0.25 13.84
C TRP A 26 -3.68 0.73 13.19
N PHE A 27 -4.83 0.33 13.72
CA PHE A 27 -6.13 0.66 13.15
C PHE A 27 -6.79 1.92 13.75
N ALA A 28 -6.15 2.60 14.70
CA ALA A 28 -6.76 3.68 15.49
C ALA A 28 -7.31 4.85 14.66
N THR A 29 -6.65 5.22 13.56
CA THR A 29 -7.00 6.44 12.80
C THR A 29 -7.51 6.19 11.38
N ILE A 30 -7.71 4.94 10.97
CA ILE A 30 -8.07 4.62 9.58
C ILE A 30 -9.43 5.19 9.17
N GLN A 31 -10.34 5.38 10.13
CA GLN A 31 -11.66 6.00 9.91
C GLN A 31 -11.61 7.53 9.95
N VAL A 32 -10.68 8.10 10.73
CA VAL A 32 -10.65 9.56 10.99
C VAL A 32 -10.24 10.35 9.74
N ARG A 33 -9.31 9.79 8.97
CA ARG A 33 -8.76 10.46 7.78
C ARG A 33 -9.69 10.33 6.58
N PRO A 34 -10.02 11.43 5.86
CA PRO A 34 -10.74 11.32 4.61
C PRO A 34 -9.92 10.53 3.57
N LEU A 35 -10.60 9.98 2.56
CA LEU A 35 -9.94 9.37 1.39
C LEU A 35 -9.25 10.47 0.58
N LEU A 36 -8.05 10.20 0.10
CA LEU A 36 -7.22 11.14 -0.65
C LEU A 36 -7.24 10.85 -2.16
N ASP A 37 -7.26 11.91 -2.95
CA ASP A 37 -7.06 11.82 -4.41
C ASP A 37 -5.60 11.50 -4.75
N PRO A 38 -5.32 10.81 -5.85
CA PRO A 38 -6.28 10.13 -6.72
C PRO A 38 -6.59 8.69 -6.27
N ASP A 39 -5.62 8.01 -5.68
CA ASP A 39 -5.61 6.55 -5.53
C ASP A 39 -6.67 6.04 -4.55
N GLU A 40 -6.82 6.66 -3.36
CA GLU A 40 -7.79 6.18 -2.37
C GLU A 40 -9.22 6.35 -2.88
N GLY A 41 -9.51 7.43 -3.62
CA GLY A 41 -10.80 7.64 -4.28
C GLY A 41 -11.11 6.57 -5.32
N ARG A 42 -10.15 6.29 -6.19
CA ARG A 42 -10.23 5.26 -7.23
C ARG A 42 -10.49 3.89 -6.64
N TYR A 43 -9.65 3.46 -5.70
CA TYR A 43 -9.77 2.13 -5.07
C TYR A 43 -10.97 2.01 -4.13
N ALA A 44 -11.62 3.12 -3.79
CA ALA A 44 -12.89 3.12 -3.08
C ALA A 44 -14.09 3.06 -4.04
N GLN A 45 -14.04 3.71 -5.21
CA GLN A 45 -15.16 3.79 -6.15
C GLN A 45 -15.36 2.51 -6.96
N ILE A 46 -14.30 1.91 -7.50
CA ILE A 46 -14.39 0.71 -8.33
C ILE A 46 -15.15 -0.44 -7.61
N PRO A 47 -14.85 -0.80 -6.33
CA PRO A 47 -15.61 -1.81 -5.60
C PRO A 47 -17.10 -1.46 -5.41
N ARG A 48 -17.43 -0.17 -5.28
CA ARG A 48 -18.83 0.27 -5.20
C ARG A 48 -19.57 0.03 -6.50
N GLU A 49 -18.93 0.32 -7.62
CA GLU A 49 -19.51 0.09 -8.95
C GLU A 49 -19.68 -1.40 -9.23
N MET A 50 -18.71 -2.24 -8.81
CA MET A 50 -18.85 -3.69 -8.89
C MET A 50 -20.06 -4.21 -8.11
N LEU A 51 -20.30 -3.71 -6.90
CA LEU A 51 -21.47 -4.10 -6.10
C LEU A 51 -22.78 -3.58 -6.71
N ALA A 52 -22.80 -2.36 -7.23
CA ALA A 52 -23.99 -1.77 -7.81
C ALA A 52 -24.40 -2.44 -9.13
N SER A 53 -23.42 -2.84 -9.96
CA SER A 53 -23.65 -3.51 -11.25
C SER A 53 -23.76 -5.03 -11.15
N GLY A 54 -23.19 -5.66 -10.10
CA GLY A 54 -23.01 -7.11 -10.01
C GLY A 54 -21.94 -7.65 -10.95
N ASP A 55 -21.20 -6.80 -11.68
CA ASP A 55 -20.09 -7.22 -12.54
C ASP A 55 -18.76 -7.18 -11.80
N PHE A 56 -18.27 -8.36 -11.39
CA PHE A 56 -16.97 -8.56 -10.75
C PHE A 56 -15.86 -8.93 -11.71
N ILE A 57 -16.14 -8.96 -13.03
CA ILE A 57 -15.16 -9.35 -14.05
C ILE A 57 -14.59 -8.11 -14.75
N THR A 58 -15.44 -7.17 -15.18
CA THR A 58 -15.03 -5.94 -15.87
C THR A 58 -14.99 -4.78 -14.86
N PRO A 59 -13.82 -4.39 -14.34
CA PRO A 59 -13.72 -3.22 -13.48
C PRO A 59 -14.17 -1.97 -14.20
N ARG A 60 -14.99 -1.16 -13.52
CA ARG A 60 -15.41 0.16 -14.00
C ARG A 60 -15.02 1.24 -12.98
N PHE A 61 -14.65 2.39 -13.49
CA PHE A 61 -14.38 3.57 -12.72
C PHE A 61 -15.13 4.77 -13.33
N ASN A 62 -16.01 5.35 -12.57
CA ASN A 62 -16.96 6.36 -13.05
C ASN A 62 -17.80 5.84 -14.24
N ASP A 63 -18.23 4.59 -14.14
CA ASP A 63 -18.99 3.80 -15.13
C ASP A 63 -18.27 3.63 -16.49
N LEU A 64 -16.94 3.86 -16.54
CA LEU A 64 -16.08 3.60 -17.68
C LEU A 64 -15.21 2.38 -17.43
N LYS A 65 -14.90 1.60 -18.47
CA LYS A 65 -13.98 0.46 -18.37
C LYS A 65 -12.62 0.91 -17.84
N TYR A 66 -12.10 0.20 -16.83
CA TYR A 66 -10.85 0.55 -16.17
C TYR A 66 -9.97 -0.68 -15.95
N PHE A 67 -8.90 -0.83 -16.73
CA PHE A 67 -8.08 -2.06 -16.79
C PHE A 67 -6.64 -1.89 -16.33
N GLU A 68 -6.30 -0.80 -15.62
CA GLU A 68 -4.92 -0.61 -15.18
C GLU A 68 -4.44 -1.64 -14.16
N LYS A 69 -5.33 -2.26 -13.40
CA LYS A 69 -4.97 -3.18 -12.31
C LYS A 69 -5.89 -4.40 -12.24
N PRO A 70 -5.34 -5.56 -11.78
CA PRO A 70 -6.11 -6.77 -11.54
C PRO A 70 -7.07 -6.63 -10.34
N PRO A 71 -8.03 -7.56 -10.15
CA PRO A 71 -9.24 -7.32 -9.37
C PRO A 71 -9.13 -7.61 -7.86
N LEU A 72 -8.07 -8.24 -7.35
CA LEU A 72 -8.05 -8.78 -5.98
C LEU A 72 -8.34 -7.71 -4.91
N GLN A 73 -7.78 -6.52 -5.07
CA GLN A 73 -8.05 -5.37 -4.20
C GLN A 73 -9.53 -4.98 -4.26
N TYR A 74 -10.10 -4.90 -5.46
CA TYR A 74 -11.48 -4.50 -5.68
C TYR A 74 -12.46 -5.51 -5.07
N TRP A 75 -12.23 -6.80 -5.31
CA TRP A 75 -13.06 -7.88 -4.75
C TRP A 75 -13.05 -7.87 -3.23
N ALA A 76 -11.86 -7.76 -2.63
CA ALA A 76 -11.74 -7.75 -1.18
C ALA A 76 -12.41 -6.52 -0.55
N THR A 77 -12.25 -5.34 -1.17
CA THR A 77 -12.91 -4.12 -0.70
C THR A 77 -14.43 -4.19 -0.92
N ALA A 78 -14.90 -4.78 -2.03
CA ALA A 78 -16.33 -5.00 -2.28
C ALA A 78 -16.95 -5.91 -1.20
N VAL A 79 -16.27 -6.97 -0.78
CA VAL A 79 -16.71 -7.82 0.35
C VAL A 79 -16.83 -6.99 1.64
N MET A 80 -15.84 -6.12 1.94
CA MET A 80 -15.94 -5.24 3.11
C MET A 80 -17.13 -4.30 3.03
N TYR A 81 -17.43 -3.76 1.86
CA TYR A 81 -18.60 -2.90 1.65
C TYR A 81 -19.93 -3.66 1.74
N ALA A 82 -19.98 -4.89 1.22
CA ALA A 82 -21.19 -5.73 1.31
C ALA A 82 -21.55 -6.08 2.77
N ILE A 83 -20.54 -6.25 3.64
CA ILE A 83 -20.76 -6.63 5.04
C ILE A 83 -20.98 -5.40 5.93
N PHE A 84 -20.17 -4.35 5.77
CA PHE A 84 -20.09 -3.23 6.72
C PHE A 84 -20.50 -1.88 6.12
N GLY A 85 -20.88 -1.83 4.86
CA GLY A 85 -21.17 -0.59 4.15
C GLY A 85 -19.93 0.20 3.77
N PHE A 86 -20.15 1.29 3.03
CA PHE A 86 -19.08 2.21 2.63
C PHE A 86 -18.66 3.13 3.77
N SER A 87 -17.36 3.19 4.03
CA SER A 87 -16.72 4.15 4.94
C SER A 87 -15.22 4.23 4.66
N GLU A 88 -14.51 5.16 5.27
CA GLU A 88 -13.07 5.29 5.13
C GLU A 88 -12.33 4.03 5.66
N TRP A 89 -12.80 3.46 6.78
CA TRP A 89 -12.14 2.27 7.33
C TRP A 89 -12.41 1.02 6.47
N THR A 90 -13.61 0.84 5.95
CA THR A 90 -13.93 -0.31 5.07
C THR A 90 -13.18 -0.24 3.74
N SER A 91 -12.97 0.99 3.22
CA SER A 91 -12.16 1.23 2.03
C SER A 91 -10.69 0.82 2.25
N ARG A 92 -10.15 1.03 3.47
CA ARG A 92 -8.75 0.77 3.82
C ARG A 92 -8.52 -0.62 4.40
N ALA A 93 -9.55 -1.29 4.91
CA ALA A 93 -9.43 -2.48 5.74
C ALA A 93 -8.57 -3.58 5.11
N TRP A 94 -8.71 -3.83 3.82
CA TRP A 94 -7.93 -4.85 3.12
C TRP A 94 -6.44 -4.49 3.03
N SER A 95 -6.11 -3.33 2.45
CA SER A 95 -4.72 -2.89 2.25
C SER A 95 -3.99 -2.73 3.57
N VAL A 96 -4.61 -2.02 4.52
CA VAL A 96 -4.04 -1.75 5.85
C VAL A 96 -3.94 -3.02 6.67
N GLY A 97 -4.94 -3.91 6.56
CA GLY A 97 -4.92 -5.22 7.22
C GLY A 97 -3.80 -6.12 6.74
N LEU A 98 -3.55 -6.19 5.43
CA LEU A 98 -2.45 -6.96 4.88
C LEU A 98 -1.07 -6.33 5.17
N ALA A 99 -0.97 -5.01 5.20
CA ALA A 99 0.24 -4.34 5.66
C ALA A 99 0.52 -4.67 7.14
N PHE A 100 -0.50 -4.70 8.01
CA PHE A 100 -0.35 -5.19 9.39
C PHE A 100 0.08 -6.66 9.43
N ALA A 101 -0.50 -7.51 8.60
CA ALA A 101 -0.16 -8.93 8.52
C ALA A 101 1.31 -9.16 8.08
N CYS A 102 1.96 -8.18 7.40
CA CYS A 102 3.39 -8.24 7.14
C CYS A 102 4.23 -8.31 8.42
N LEU A 103 3.82 -7.66 9.51
CA LEU A 103 4.52 -7.75 10.80
C LEU A 103 4.50 -9.19 11.32
N ALA A 104 3.33 -9.84 11.27
CA ALA A 104 3.18 -11.23 11.70
C ALA A 104 3.91 -12.21 10.76
N LEU A 105 3.88 -11.96 9.46
CA LEU A 105 4.59 -12.74 8.45
C LEU A 105 6.10 -12.72 8.69
N VAL A 106 6.68 -11.53 8.84
CA VAL A 106 8.11 -11.35 9.12
C VAL A 106 8.49 -11.97 10.46
N PHE A 107 7.67 -11.78 11.50
CA PHE A 107 7.86 -12.41 12.81
C PHE A 107 7.92 -13.95 12.68
N ALA A 108 6.92 -14.56 12.06
CA ALA A 108 6.82 -16.01 11.95
C ALA A 108 7.99 -16.61 11.15
N TRP A 109 8.37 -15.97 10.06
CA TRP A 109 9.49 -16.41 9.22
C TRP A 109 10.82 -16.31 9.97
N VAL A 110 11.12 -15.14 10.56
CA VAL A 110 12.38 -14.92 11.29
C VAL A 110 12.45 -15.80 12.53
N GLN A 111 11.34 -15.95 13.27
CA GLN A 111 11.27 -16.84 14.44
C GLN A 111 11.60 -18.28 14.07
N ARG A 112 11.08 -18.75 12.95
CA ARG A 112 11.29 -20.13 12.48
C ARG A 112 12.74 -20.43 12.15
N LEU A 113 13.47 -19.48 11.56
CA LEU A 113 14.84 -19.68 11.08
C LEU A 113 15.91 -19.18 12.06
N TYR A 114 15.62 -18.12 12.81
CA TYR A 114 16.64 -17.37 13.58
C TYR A 114 16.27 -17.17 15.05
N GLY A 115 15.08 -17.64 15.49
CA GLY A 115 14.63 -17.58 16.87
C GLY A 115 13.87 -16.31 17.25
N ALA A 116 13.33 -16.28 18.47
CA ALA A 116 12.39 -15.28 18.95
C ALA A 116 12.99 -13.86 19.07
N GLU A 117 14.24 -13.74 19.53
CA GLU A 117 14.90 -12.43 19.67
C GLU A 117 15.13 -11.77 18.31
N SER A 118 15.57 -12.55 17.32
CA SER A 118 15.69 -12.11 15.93
C SER A 118 14.34 -11.67 15.36
N ALA A 119 13.28 -12.42 15.63
CA ALA A 119 11.94 -12.10 15.18
C ALA A 119 11.41 -10.79 15.79
N LEU A 120 11.60 -10.59 17.09
CA LEU A 120 11.25 -9.33 17.75
C LEU A 120 12.05 -8.15 17.19
N THR A 121 13.33 -8.37 16.87
CA THR A 121 14.18 -7.35 16.24
C THR A 121 13.67 -6.97 14.85
N ALA A 122 13.27 -7.96 14.05
CA ALA A 122 12.71 -7.72 12.72
C ALA A 122 11.38 -6.95 12.77
N VAL A 123 10.48 -7.33 13.71
CA VAL A 123 9.21 -6.60 13.93
C VAL A 123 9.47 -5.19 14.43
N ALA A 124 10.45 -5.00 15.32
CA ALA A 124 10.85 -3.66 15.77
C ALA A 124 11.33 -2.80 14.58
N ALA A 125 12.17 -3.37 13.69
CA ALA A 125 12.65 -2.65 12.50
C ALA A 125 11.49 -2.26 11.57
N LEU A 126 10.61 -3.21 11.25
CA LEU A 126 9.48 -2.98 10.34
C LEU A 126 8.45 -2.02 10.96
N GLY A 127 8.11 -2.20 12.24
CA GLY A 127 7.10 -1.41 12.96
C GLY A 127 7.52 0.02 13.28
N VAL A 128 8.80 0.38 13.11
CA VAL A 128 9.29 1.76 13.25
C VAL A 128 9.67 2.38 11.90
N SER A 129 9.50 1.66 10.77
CA SER A 129 9.83 2.14 9.43
C SER A 129 8.83 3.20 8.96
N PRO A 130 9.23 4.49 8.81
CA PRO A 130 8.30 5.57 8.44
C PRO A 130 7.60 5.31 7.11
N PHE A 131 8.34 4.90 6.12
CA PHE A 131 7.84 4.63 4.78
C PHE A 131 6.82 3.48 4.77
N PHE A 132 7.10 2.39 5.49
CA PHE A 132 6.17 1.27 5.63
C PHE A 132 4.90 1.67 6.38
N LEU A 133 5.03 2.48 7.45
CA LEU A 133 3.91 2.97 8.22
C LEU A 133 3.00 3.88 7.38
N VAL A 134 3.56 4.86 6.66
CA VAL A 134 2.77 5.80 5.87
C VAL A 134 2.07 5.09 4.70
N ILE A 135 2.82 4.38 3.86
CA ILE A 135 2.23 3.72 2.67
C ILE A 135 1.30 2.58 3.07
N GLY A 136 1.65 1.82 4.12
CA GLY A 136 0.82 0.72 4.64
C GLY A 136 -0.52 1.15 5.24
N HIS A 137 -0.73 2.45 5.52
CA HIS A 137 -1.98 3.00 6.05
C HIS A 137 -2.86 3.70 5.00
N LEU A 138 -2.50 3.64 3.73
CA LEU A 138 -3.30 4.16 2.64
C LEU A 138 -4.06 3.05 1.93
N ASN A 139 -5.20 3.39 1.34
CA ASN A 139 -5.92 2.49 0.44
C ASN A 139 -5.20 2.42 -0.91
N LEU A 140 -4.05 1.75 -0.91
CA LEU A 140 -3.23 1.50 -2.09
C LEU A 140 -3.09 0.00 -2.32
N LEU A 141 -2.91 -0.40 -3.57
CA LEU A 141 -2.59 -1.79 -3.92
C LEU A 141 -1.27 -2.25 -3.29
N ASP A 142 -0.36 -1.33 -3.05
CA ASP A 142 1.03 -1.61 -2.66
C ASP A 142 1.16 -2.29 -1.29
N GLY A 143 0.28 -1.98 -0.34
CA GLY A 143 0.24 -2.67 0.96
C GLY A 143 -0.09 -4.16 0.81
N ALA A 144 -1.17 -4.47 0.10
CA ALA A 144 -1.60 -5.85 -0.17
C ALA A 144 -0.59 -6.59 -1.06
N PHE A 145 -0.10 -5.95 -2.12
CA PHE A 145 0.93 -6.50 -2.99
C PHE A 145 2.21 -6.85 -2.24
N THR A 146 2.66 -5.95 -1.35
CA THR A 146 3.83 -6.17 -0.50
C THR A 146 3.66 -7.41 0.37
N PHE A 147 2.48 -7.60 0.96
CA PHE A 147 2.20 -8.80 1.76
C PHE A 147 2.27 -10.08 0.90
N TRP A 148 1.53 -10.14 -0.22
CA TRP A 148 1.47 -11.34 -1.04
C TRP A 148 2.82 -11.70 -1.64
N LEU A 149 3.53 -10.72 -2.18
CA LEU A 149 4.85 -10.94 -2.78
C LEU A 149 5.90 -11.32 -1.72
N SER A 150 5.92 -10.65 -0.56
CA SER A 150 6.80 -11.03 0.54
C SER A 150 6.48 -12.44 1.05
N ALA A 151 5.20 -12.78 1.20
CA ALA A 151 4.78 -14.12 1.63
C ALA A 151 5.23 -15.20 0.63
N ALA A 152 5.10 -14.94 -0.68
CA ALA A 152 5.57 -15.84 -1.72
C ALA A 152 7.08 -16.06 -1.64
N VAL A 153 7.86 -14.98 -1.52
CA VAL A 153 9.33 -15.02 -1.41
C VAL A 153 9.78 -15.73 -0.15
N LEU A 154 9.16 -15.42 0.99
CA LEU A 154 9.49 -16.07 2.27
C LEU A 154 9.10 -17.55 2.27
N ALA A 155 7.95 -17.93 1.71
CA ALA A 155 7.55 -19.33 1.54
C ALA A 155 8.53 -20.10 0.62
N PHE A 156 8.96 -19.46 -0.49
CA PHE A 156 10.02 -20.00 -1.36
C PHE A 156 11.30 -20.27 -0.57
N THR A 157 11.78 -19.34 0.26
CA THR A 157 13.00 -19.57 1.04
C THR A 157 12.82 -20.72 2.04
N LEU A 158 11.63 -20.84 2.68
CA LEU A 158 11.32 -21.98 3.56
C LEU A 158 11.32 -23.33 2.82
N ALA A 159 10.85 -23.36 1.58
CA ALA A 159 10.96 -24.54 0.74
C ALA A 159 12.42 -24.91 0.45
N GLN A 160 13.24 -23.90 0.13
CA GLN A 160 14.65 -24.13 -0.22
C GLN A 160 15.51 -24.58 0.97
N VAL A 161 15.18 -24.17 2.21
CA VAL A 161 15.91 -24.62 3.41
C VAL A 161 15.37 -25.92 4.00
N ALA A 162 14.19 -26.39 3.58
CA ALA A 162 13.64 -27.66 4.04
C ALA A 162 14.49 -28.84 3.51
N PRO A 163 14.51 -30.00 4.22
CA PRO A 163 15.20 -31.18 3.72
C PRO A 163 14.68 -31.58 2.32
N PRO A 164 15.57 -31.94 1.39
CA PRO A 164 15.17 -32.34 0.03
C PRO A 164 14.19 -33.53 0.04
N GLY A 165 13.11 -33.43 -0.75
CA GLY A 165 12.08 -34.47 -0.82
C GLY A 165 11.10 -34.51 0.36
N ALA A 166 11.28 -33.67 1.37
CA ALA A 166 10.36 -33.63 2.50
C ALA A 166 8.99 -33.03 2.13
N ALA A 167 7.92 -33.51 2.76
CA ALA A 167 6.58 -32.94 2.58
C ALA A 167 6.51 -31.42 2.88
N ALA A 168 7.38 -30.94 3.77
CA ALA A 168 7.50 -29.52 4.09
C ALA A 168 8.03 -28.71 2.90
N GLU A 169 9.03 -29.21 2.18
CA GLU A 169 9.55 -28.59 0.96
C GLU A 169 8.43 -28.34 -0.06
N ARG A 170 7.70 -29.41 -0.41
CA ARG A 170 6.60 -29.34 -1.38
C ARG A 170 5.49 -28.39 -0.90
N ARG A 171 5.09 -28.45 0.36
CA ARG A 171 4.03 -27.57 0.91
C ARG A 171 4.42 -26.10 0.82
N TRP A 172 5.65 -25.76 1.23
CA TRP A 172 6.11 -24.36 1.16
C TRP A 172 6.29 -23.87 -0.27
N MET A 173 6.74 -24.75 -1.17
CA MET A 173 6.88 -24.37 -2.59
C MET A 173 5.51 -24.15 -3.25
N LEU A 174 4.53 -25.01 -3.00
CA LEU A 174 3.16 -24.82 -3.50
C LEU A 174 2.52 -23.56 -2.87
N ALA A 175 2.78 -23.29 -1.59
CA ALA A 175 2.35 -22.04 -0.98
C ALA A 175 3.00 -20.81 -1.67
N ALA A 176 4.28 -20.88 -2.02
CA ALA A 176 4.95 -19.80 -2.76
C ALA A 176 4.28 -19.54 -4.12
N TRP A 177 3.92 -20.58 -4.88
CA TRP A 177 3.20 -20.45 -6.14
C TRP A 177 1.80 -19.85 -5.97
N ALA A 178 1.03 -20.32 -4.98
CA ALA A 178 -0.31 -19.78 -4.69
C ALA A 178 -0.25 -18.30 -4.28
N LEU A 179 0.69 -17.95 -3.41
CA LEU A 179 0.89 -16.56 -2.95
C LEU A 179 1.39 -15.65 -4.08
N ALA A 180 2.24 -16.18 -4.99
CA ALA A 180 2.65 -15.45 -6.19
C ALA A 180 1.46 -15.20 -7.14
N ALA A 181 0.53 -16.15 -7.28
CA ALA A 181 -0.70 -15.97 -8.05
C ALA A 181 -1.59 -14.85 -7.45
N LEU A 182 -1.74 -14.80 -6.12
CA LEU A 182 -2.45 -13.71 -5.43
C LEU A 182 -1.73 -12.36 -5.59
N ALA A 183 -0.40 -12.35 -5.59
CA ALA A 183 0.38 -11.15 -5.89
C ALA A 183 0.15 -10.67 -7.34
N VAL A 184 0.06 -11.58 -8.32
CA VAL A 184 -0.29 -11.25 -9.72
C VAL A 184 -1.71 -10.69 -9.80
N LEU A 185 -2.68 -11.26 -9.12
CA LEU A 185 -4.05 -10.74 -9.04
C LEU A 185 -4.13 -9.39 -8.30
N SER A 186 -3.09 -8.99 -7.56
CA SER A 186 -3.01 -7.68 -6.91
C SER A 186 -2.39 -6.60 -7.80
N LYS A 187 -1.30 -6.90 -8.54
CA LYS A 187 -0.54 -5.86 -9.27
C LYS A 187 -0.06 -6.26 -10.67
N GLY A 188 -0.37 -7.48 -11.12
CA GLY A 188 -0.03 -7.95 -12.46
C GLY A 188 1.30 -8.67 -12.56
N ILE A 189 1.80 -8.79 -13.79
CA ILE A 189 2.92 -9.68 -14.18
C ILE A 189 4.29 -9.25 -13.62
N VAL A 190 4.41 -8.06 -13.02
CA VAL A 190 5.65 -7.57 -12.39
C VAL A 190 6.18 -8.54 -11.32
N VAL A 191 5.32 -9.34 -10.70
CA VAL A 191 5.70 -10.44 -9.78
C VAL A 191 6.73 -11.39 -10.38
N GLY A 192 6.49 -11.82 -11.63
CA GLY A 192 7.40 -12.70 -12.35
C GLY A 192 8.78 -12.08 -12.57
N VAL A 193 8.82 -10.79 -12.88
CA VAL A 193 10.08 -10.05 -13.06
C VAL A 193 10.85 -9.93 -11.74
N LEU A 194 10.16 -9.54 -10.65
CA LEU A 194 10.82 -9.32 -9.37
C LEU A 194 11.28 -10.63 -8.72
N ALA A 195 10.40 -11.62 -8.59
CA ALA A 195 10.73 -12.91 -7.98
C ALA A 195 11.59 -13.78 -8.90
N GLY A 196 11.25 -13.85 -10.18
CA GLY A 196 12.01 -14.59 -11.18
C GLY A 196 13.39 -13.99 -11.43
N GLY A 197 13.48 -12.66 -11.55
CA GLY A 197 14.75 -11.95 -11.68
C GLY A 197 15.67 -12.18 -10.46
N ALA A 198 15.10 -12.19 -9.26
CA ALA A 198 15.85 -12.51 -8.04
C ALA A 198 16.37 -13.96 -8.07
N LEU A 199 15.56 -14.93 -8.51
CA LEU A 199 15.96 -16.32 -8.62
C LEU A 199 17.09 -16.50 -9.66
N VAL A 200 16.95 -15.88 -10.84
CA VAL A 200 17.98 -15.92 -11.89
C VAL A 200 19.28 -15.31 -11.38
N LEU A 201 19.22 -14.08 -10.84
CA LEU A 201 20.43 -13.40 -10.37
C LEU A 201 21.11 -14.15 -9.20
N TYR A 202 20.32 -14.69 -8.27
CA TYR A 202 20.84 -15.53 -7.19
C TYR A 202 21.54 -16.79 -7.72
N THR A 203 20.94 -17.46 -8.72
CA THR A 203 21.51 -18.64 -9.37
C THR A 203 22.87 -18.31 -10.03
N LEU A 204 22.96 -17.16 -10.70
CA LEU A 204 24.21 -16.71 -11.33
C LEU A 204 25.29 -16.41 -10.28
N ILE A 205 24.94 -15.79 -9.16
CA ILE A 205 25.86 -15.44 -8.07
C ILE A 205 26.37 -16.70 -7.36
N GLU A 206 25.46 -17.60 -6.97
CA GLU A 206 25.82 -18.82 -6.22
C GLU A 206 26.30 -19.96 -7.12
N ARG A 207 26.07 -19.86 -8.45
CA ARG A 207 26.34 -20.91 -9.44
C ARG A 207 25.67 -22.24 -9.07
N ASP A 208 24.45 -22.16 -8.48
CA ASP A 208 23.71 -23.30 -7.99
C ASP A 208 22.33 -23.43 -8.66
N VAL A 209 22.21 -24.41 -9.57
CA VAL A 209 20.98 -24.72 -10.30
C VAL A 209 20.05 -25.65 -9.50
N GLN A 210 20.46 -26.17 -8.34
CA GLN A 210 19.61 -27.06 -7.56
C GLN A 210 18.34 -26.36 -7.06
N THR A 211 18.39 -25.04 -6.85
CA THR A 211 17.25 -24.19 -6.51
C THR A 211 16.09 -24.38 -7.50
N TRP A 212 16.38 -24.56 -8.80
CA TRP A 212 15.37 -24.74 -9.85
C TRP A 212 14.71 -26.13 -9.81
N ARG A 213 15.47 -27.17 -9.44
CA ARG A 213 14.94 -28.54 -9.33
C ARG A 213 13.87 -28.69 -8.24
N ARG A 214 13.88 -27.78 -7.27
CA ARG A 214 12.98 -27.76 -6.11
C ARG A 214 11.74 -26.89 -6.33
N LEU A 215 11.54 -26.32 -7.51
CA LEU A 215 10.38 -25.48 -7.83
C LEU A 215 9.07 -26.25 -7.96
N HIS A 216 9.11 -27.56 -8.12
CA HIS A 216 7.92 -28.39 -8.43
C HIS A 216 7.07 -27.79 -9.56
N PRO A 217 7.64 -27.51 -10.77
CA PRO A 217 7.05 -26.63 -11.76
C PRO A 217 5.68 -27.09 -12.25
N VAL A 218 5.45 -28.38 -12.47
CA VAL A 218 4.17 -28.89 -12.96
C VAL A 218 3.03 -28.59 -11.98
N ALA A 219 3.20 -28.96 -10.71
CA ALA A 219 2.19 -28.71 -9.69
C ALA A 219 2.09 -27.23 -9.35
N GLY A 220 3.21 -26.51 -9.33
CA GLY A 220 3.28 -25.08 -9.01
C GLY A 220 2.62 -24.23 -10.08
N VAL A 221 2.98 -24.41 -11.35
CA VAL A 221 2.36 -23.68 -12.47
C VAL A 221 0.88 -24.02 -12.61
N GLY A 222 0.50 -25.28 -12.40
CA GLY A 222 -0.91 -25.69 -12.40
C GLY A 222 -1.71 -24.97 -11.32
N LEU A 223 -1.19 -24.90 -10.09
CA LEU A 223 -1.83 -24.18 -8.97
C LEU A 223 -1.87 -22.66 -9.22
N PHE A 224 -0.78 -22.09 -9.71
CA PHE A 224 -0.72 -20.68 -10.08
C PHE A 224 -1.76 -20.34 -11.15
N ALA A 225 -1.83 -21.17 -12.20
CA ALA A 225 -2.77 -20.99 -13.30
C ALA A 225 -4.23 -21.12 -12.81
N LEU A 226 -4.52 -22.09 -11.95
CA LEU A 226 -5.86 -22.26 -11.37
C LEU A 226 -6.33 -21.02 -10.60
N ILE A 227 -5.43 -20.30 -9.93
CA ILE A 227 -5.77 -19.11 -9.12
C ILE A 227 -5.80 -17.85 -9.99
N ALA A 228 -4.79 -17.62 -10.83
CA ALA A 228 -4.62 -16.36 -11.53
C ALA A 228 -5.36 -16.30 -12.87
N VAL A 229 -5.24 -17.37 -13.70
CA VAL A 229 -5.71 -17.34 -15.10
C VAL A 229 -7.22 -17.14 -15.26
N PRO A 230 -8.11 -17.69 -14.41
CA PRO A 230 -9.56 -17.59 -14.66
C PRO A 230 -10.04 -16.15 -14.85
N TRP A 231 -9.60 -15.21 -14.02
CA TRP A 231 -10.02 -13.81 -14.20
C TRP A 231 -9.44 -13.19 -15.48
N PHE A 232 -8.15 -13.39 -15.75
CA PHE A 232 -7.52 -12.84 -16.96
C PHE A 232 -8.17 -13.39 -18.23
N LEU A 233 -8.57 -14.66 -18.23
CA LEU A 233 -9.28 -15.26 -19.34
C LEU A 233 -10.68 -14.67 -19.50
N LEU A 234 -11.47 -14.60 -18.42
CA LEU A 234 -12.83 -14.10 -18.45
C LEU A 234 -12.90 -12.63 -18.88
N VAL A 235 -12.02 -11.79 -18.32
CA VAL A 235 -11.99 -10.35 -18.70
C VAL A 235 -11.54 -10.18 -20.15
N SER A 236 -10.60 -10.99 -20.65
CA SER A 236 -10.16 -10.96 -22.05
C SER A 236 -11.25 -11.39 -23.02
N LEU A 237 -12.03 -12.42 -22.67
CA LEU A 237 -13.15 -12.88 -23.49
C LEU A 237 -14.28 -11.86 -23.56
N ARG A 238 -14.55 -11.15 -22.47
CA ARG A 238 -15.58 -10.09 -22.43
C ARG A 238 -15.11 -8.77 -23.02
N ASN A 239 -13.82 -8.50 -23.00
CA ASN A 239 -13.24 -7.23 -23.43
C ASN A 239 -12.01 -7.49 -24.30
N PRO A 240 -12.17 -7.62 -25.63
CA PRO A 240 -11.08 -7.99 -26.55
C PRO A 240 -9.87 -7.04 -26.55
N SER A 241 -10.08 -5.77 -26.19
CA SER A 241 -9.01 -4.75 -26.05
C SER A 241 -8.17 -4.89 -24.78
N PHE A 242 -8.69 -5.60 -23.75
CA PHE A 242 -8.03 -5.76 -22.47
C PHE A 242 -6.60 -6.33 -22.56
N PRO A 243 -6.31 -7.43 -23.29
CA PRO A 243 -4.97 -8.00 -23.34
C PRO A 243 -3.91 -7.02 -23.87
N ALA A 244 -4.23 -6.30 -24.94
CA ALA A 244 -3.31 -5.31 -25.52
C ALA A 244 -3.07 -4.15 -24.55
N PHE A 245 -4.11 -3.63 -23.92
CA PHE A 245 -3.99 -2.56 -22.97
C PHE A 245 -3.24 -3.01 -21.70
N PHE A 246 -3.67 -4.11 -21.08
CA PHE A 246 -3.11 -4.53 -19.79
C PHE A 246 -1.68 -5.06 -19.92
N PHE A 247 -1.45 -6.03 -20.82
CA PHE A 247 -0.14 -6.68 -20.92
C PHE A 247 0.89 -5.83 -21.66
N VAL A 248 0.49 -5.13 -22.73
CA VAL A 248 1.45 -4.34 -23.52
C VAL A 248 1.55 -2.90 -22.98
N HIS A 249 0.44 -2.16 -22.95
CA HIS A 249 0.48 -0.74 -22.59
C HIS A 249 0.87 -0.53 -21.11
N GLU A 250 0.15 -1.17 -20.15
CA GLU A 250 0.37 -0.97 -18.72
C GLU A 250 1.70 -1.55 -18.19
N HIS A 251 2.27 -2.55 -18.85
CA HIS A 251 3.50 -3.16 -18.37
C HIS A 251 4.72 -2.76 -19.20
N PHE A 252 4.69 -2.91 -20.52
CA PHE A 252 5.86 -2.62 -21.36
C PHE A 252 5.95 -1.15 -21.74
N THR A 253 4.89 -0.56 -22.30
CA THR A 253 4.92 0.85 -22.71
C THR A 253 5.15 1.76 -21.50
N ARG A 254 4.47 1.52 -20.39
CA ARG A 254 4.64 2.28 -19.15
C ARG A 254 6.04 2.16 -18.56
N PHE A 255 6.67 1.00 -18.65
CA PHE A 255 8.03 0.80 -18.14
C PHE A 255 9.08 1.48 -19.01
N LEU A 256 8.92 1.39 -20.34
CA LEU A 256 9.91 1.85 -21.33
C LEU A 256 9.77 3.33 -21.73
N THR A 257 8.61 3.94 -21.48
CA THR A 257 8.30 5.31 -21.95
C THR A 257 7.89 6.25 -20.81
N THR A 258 7.79 7.52 -21.14
CA THR A 258 7.40 8.62 -20.22
C THR A 258 5.93 9.04 -20.38
N VAL A 259 5.09 8.21 -21.01
CA VAL A 259 3.67 8.51 -21.33
C VAL A 259 2.87 8.99 -20.12
N HIS A 260 3.15 8.46 -18.94
CA HIS A 260 2.44 8.84 -17.70
C HIS A 260 3.01 10.09 -16.99
N GLN A 261 3.99 10.79 -17.59
CA GLN A 261 4.62 12.02 -17.05
C GLN A 261 5.16 11.88 -15.61
N ARG A 262 5.48 10.65 -15.16
CA ARG A 262 6.05 10.35 -13.83
C ARG A 262 7.56 10.16 -13.94
N VAL A 263 8.20 11.15 -14.56
CA VAL A 263 9.64 11.10 -14.86
C VAL A 263 10.41 11.57 -13.64
N GLU A 264 11.07 10.64 -13.00
CA GLU A 264 11.94 10.91 -11.87
C GLU A 264 13.35 10.40 -12.15
N PRO A 265 14.42 10.99 -11.55
CA PRO A 265 15.80 10.58 -11.80
C PRO A 265 16.03 9.12 -11.37
N TRP A 266 17.07 8.49 -11.90
CA TRP A 266 17.39 7.08 -11.59
C TRP A 266 17.62 6.82 -10.09
N TRP A 267 18.11 7.82 -9.35
CA TRP A 267 18.38 7.75 -7.91
C TRP A 267 17.15 8.05 -7.03
N TYR A 268 15.98 8.33 -7.61
CA TYR A 268 14.74 8.68 -6.89
C TYR A 268 14.41 7.77 -5.71
N PHE A 269 14.64 6.47 -5.85
CA PHE A 269 14.35 5.52 -4.79
C PHE A 269 15.40 5.47 -3.68
N LEU A 270 16.60 6.01 -3.84
CA LEU A 270 17.64 6.00 -2.80
C LEU A 270 17.25 6.82 -1.57
N PRO A 271 16.80 8.08 -1.67
CA PRO A 271 16.34 8.83 -0.50
C PRO A 271 15.09 8.21 0.13
N LEU A 272 14.20 7.63 -0.66
CA LEU A 272 13.02 6.92 -0.13
C LEU A 272 13.41 5.66 0.65
N LEU A 273 14.37 4.90 0.15
CA LEU A 273 14.92 3.74 0.85
C LEU A 273 15.61 4.17 2.14
N LEU A 274 16.41 5.25 2.11
CA LEU A 274 17.02 5.80 3.31
C LEU A 274 15.95 6.21 4.33
N ALA A 275 14.91 6.91 3.92
CA ALA A 275 13.78 7.26 4.79
C ALA A 275 13.08 6.01 5.36
N ALA A 276 12.93 4.94 4.57
CA ALA A 276 12.32 3.69 5.02
C ALA A 276 13.11 3.00 6.14
N VAL A 277 14.43 3.04 6.08
CA VAL A 277 15.33 2.29 6.96
C VAL A 277 16.08 3.16 7.95
N LEU A 278 15.91 4.47 7.92
CA LEU A 278 16.68 5.44 8.73
C LEU A 278 16.80 5.05 10.21
N PRO A 279 15.72 4.62 10.91
CA PRO A 279 15.82 4.26 12.32
C PRO A 279 16.73 3.05 12.60
N TRP A 280 17.02 2.25 11.57
CA TRP A 280 17.81 1.02 11.68
C TRP A 280 18.82 0.85 10.52
N LEU A 281 19.23 1.96 9.89
CA LEU A 281 20.17 1.98 8.76
C LEU A 281 21.51 1.30 9.11
N VAL A 282 22.10 1.62 10.27
CA VAL A 282 23.39 1.04 10.69
C VAL A 282 23.30 -0.48 10.92
N PRO A 283 22.28 -1.01 11.65
CA PRO A 283 22.03 -2.45 11.70
C PRO A 283 21.85 -3.09 10.33
N LEU A 284 21.10 -2.46 9.42
CA LEU A 284 20.90 -2.98 8.06
C LEU A 284 22.22 -3.06 7.28
N ALA A 285 23.05 -2.01 7.29
CA ALA A 285 24.33 -2.00 6.59
C ALA A 285 25.26 -3.13 7.06
N ARG A 286 25.29 -3.39 8.37
CA ARG A 286 26.04 -4.52 8.94
C ARG A 286 25.45 -5.87 8.55
N ALA A 287 24.12 -5.99 8.59
CA ALA A 287 23.41 -7.20 8.19
C ALA A 287 23.63 -7.53 6.71
N THR A 288 23.59 -6.52 5.83
CA THR A 288 23.85 -6.65 4.40
C THR A 288 25.26 -7.19 4.15
N ARG A 289 26.26 -6.61 4.82
CA ARG A 289 27.65 -7.07 4.71
C ARG A 289 27.80 -8.52 5.20
N ALA A 290 27.22 -8.85 6.35
CA ALA A 290 27.29 -10.20 6.91
C ALA A 290 26.57 -11.23 6.02
N ALA A 291 25.36 -10.91 5.50
CA ALA A 291 24.63 -11.79 4.60
C ALA A 291 25.40 -12.09 3.30
N TRP A 292 26.25 -11.16 2.86
CA TRP A 292 27.11 -11.34 1.70
C TRP A 292 28.35 -12.17 2.00
N SER A 293 29.06 -11.86 3.10
CA SER A 293 30.41 -12.39 3.41
C SER A 293 30.39 -13.67 4.23
N ASP A 294 29.34 -13.90 5.05
CA ASP A 294 29.30 -15.00 6.00
C ASP A 294 28.51 -16.20 5.43
N PRO A 295 29.20 -17.31 5.09
CA PRO A 295 28.54 -18.54 4.67
C PRO A 295 27.79 -19.26 5.79
N GLY A 296 28.05 -18.88 7.04
CA GLY A 296 27.65 -19.62 8.25
C GLY A 296 26.78 -18.85 9.22
N LEU A 297 25.96 -17.84 8.80
CA LEU A 297 24.93 -17.33 9.71
C LEU A 297 24.09 -18.53 10.18
N PRO A 298 24.13 -18.88 11.47
CA PRO A 298 23.57 -20.13 11.93
C PRO A 298 22.08 -20.16 11.62
N SER A 299 21.68 -21.07 10.76
CA SER A 299 20.30 -21.52 10.64
C SER A 299 20.01 -22.36 11.88
N VAL A 300 19.44 -21.73 12.90
CA VAL A 300 19.37 -22.30 14.26
C VAL A 300 18.39 -23.48 14.39
N ALA A 301 17.57 -23.81 13.41
CA ALA A 301 16.49 -24.74 13.71
C ALA A 301 16.11 -25.77 12.62
N VAL A 302 16.70 -25.82 11.45
CA VAL A 302 16.16 -26.67 10.36
C VAL A 302 17.12 -27.71 9.81
N ALA A 303 18.40 -27.65 10.17
CA ALA A 303 19.32 -28.69 9.75
C ALA A 303 19.14 -29.94 10.64
N ALA A 304 18.34 -30.89 10.16
CA ALA A 304 18.56 -32.26 10.53
C ALA A 304 20.03 -32.61 10.21
N PRO A 305 20.75 -33.33 11.09
CA PRO A 305 22.12 -33.73 10.81
C PRO A 305 22.21 -34.42 9.44
N GLY A 306 22.95 -33.86 8.49
CA GLY A 306 23.13 -34.41 7.15
C GLY A 306 22.44 -33.66 5.98
N ALA A 307 21.58 -32.67 6.20
CA ALA A 307 20.85 -31.95 5.17
C ALA A 307 21.37 -30.51 4.99
N ALA A 308 22.66 -30.31 4.73
CA ALA A 308 23.21 -29.01 4.39
C ALA A 308 22.77 -28.59 2.99
N THR A 309 21.68 -27.84 2.89
CA THR A 309 21.35 -27.16 1.62
C THR A 309 22.35 -26.01 1.42
N ARG A 310 22.85 -25.86 0.18
CA ARG A 310 23.73 -24.72 -0.18
C ARG A 310 22.98 -23.39 -0.23
N PHE A 311 21.64 -23.42 -0.15
CA PHE A 311 20.81 -22.23 -0.26
C PHE A 311 21.00 -21.28 0.93
N ARG A 312 21.25 -20.01 0.64
CA ARG A 312 21.50 -18.93 1.61
C ARG A 312 20.33 -17.97 1.67
N PRO A 313 19.36 -18.15 2.58
CA PRO A 313 18.13 -17.37 2.58
C PRO A 313 18.36 -15.86 2.71
N LEU A 314 19.24 -15.40 3.59
CA LEU A 314 19.50 -13.97 3.76
C LEU A 314 20.16 -13.34 2.54
N ARG A 315 21.05 -14.07 1.84
CA ARG A 315 21.65 -13.59 0.59
C ARG A 315 20.60 -13.52 -0.51
N PHE A 316 19.71 -14.50 -0.60
CA PHE A 316 18.59 -14.46 -1.54
C PHE A 316 17.69 -13.25 -1.30
N LEU A 317 17.33 -12.93 -0.04
CA LEU A 317 16.54 -11.75 0.30
C LEU A 317 17.25 -10.44 -0.07
N LEU A 318 18.57 -10.38 0.09
CA LEU A 318 19.36 -9.23 -0.32
C LEU A 318 19.37 -9.06 -1.84
N VAL A 319 19.55 -10.15 -2.60
CA VAL A 319 19.47 -10.16 -4.07
C VAL A 319 18.07 -9.73 -4.53
N TYR A 320 17.02 -10.25 -3.89
CA TYR A 320 15.64 -9.85 -4.18
C TYR A 320 15.41 -8.34 -3.96
N ALA A 321 15.87 -7.80 -2.84
CA ALA A 321 15.78 -6.36 -2.58
C ALA A 321 16.57 -5.54 -3.62
N ALA A 322 17.75 -5.98 -4.00
CA ALA A 322 18.55 -5.33 -5.04
C ALA A 322 17.86 -5.36 -6.41
N VAL A 323 17.23 -6.48 -6.79
CA VAL A 323 16.45 -6.59 -8.04
C VAL A 323 15.30 -5.59 -8.06
N ILE A 324 14.54 -5.45 -6.96
CA ILE A 324 13.46 -4.45 -6.88
C ILE A 324 14.01 -3.04 -7.08
N LEU A 325 15.07 -2.69 -6.36
CA LEU A 325 15.66 -1.35 -6.44
C LEU A 325 16.16 -1.04 -7.85
N VAL A 326 16.93 -1.95 -8.46
CA VAL A 326 17.50 -1.76 -9.79
C VAL A 326 16.39 -1.71 -10.85
N PHE A 327 15.43 -2.63 -10.79
CA PHE A 327 14.34 -2.70 -11.76
C PHE A 327 13.52 -1.40 -11.78
N PHE A 328 13.07 -0.91 -10.62
CA PHE A 328 12.29 0.32 -10.60
C PHE A 328 13.14 1.58 -10.82
N SER A 329 14.42 1.59 -10.46
CA SER A 329 15.32 2.69 -10.81
C SER A 329 15.54 2.82 -12.31
N ALA A 330 15.53 1.70 -13.05
CA ALA A 330 15.64 1.68 -14.50
C ALA A 330 14.32 2.02 -15.22
N SER A 331 13.16 1.96 -14.53
CA SER A 331 11.85 2.26 -15.13
C SER A 331 11.71 3.73 -15.53
N GLY A 332 11.06 3.99 -16.67
CA GLY A 332 10.68 5.33 -17.12
C GLY A 332 9.58 6.00 -16.27
N SER A 333 8.78 5.19 -15.56
CA SER A 333 7.70 5.67 -14.67
C SER A 333 7.97 5.23 -13.23
N LYS A 334 8.08 6.20 -12.30
CA LYS A 334 8.44 5.96 -10.90
C LYS A 334 7.38 6.47 -9.93
N LEU A 335 7.04 5.64 -8.93
CA LEU A 335 6.19 6.03 -7.80
C LEU A 335 6.81 5.52 -6.50
N ALA A 336 6.73 6.33 -5.46
CA ALA A 336 7.29 6.00 -4.15
C ALA A 336 6.93 4.58 -3.64
N PRO A 337 5.67 4.10 -3.72
CA PRO A 337 5.30 2.78 -3.20
C PRO A 337 5.96 1.58 -3.91
N TYR A 338 6.60 1.74 -5.06
CA TYR A 338 7.16 0.63 -5.83
C TYR A 338 8.23 -0.17 -5.08
N ILE A 339 8.99 0.48 -4.20
CA ILE A 339 10.02 -0.18 -3.39
C ILE A 339 9.50 -0.73 -2.06
N LEU A 340 8.21 -0.58 -1.74
CA LEU A 340 7.66 -1.06 -0.48
C LEU A 340 7.92 -2.56 -0.22
N PRO A 341 7.86 -3.48 -1.21
CA PRO A 341 8.13 -4.91 -1.00
C PRO A 341 9.56 -5.23 -0.52
N MET A 342 10.51 -4.29 -0.62
CA MET A 342 11.85 -4.47 -0.05
C MET A 342 11.85 -4.39 1.47
N VAL A 343 10.98 -3.56 2.06
CA VAL A 343 11.07 -3.18 3.49
C VAL A 343 10.88 -4.37 4.43
N PRO A 344 9.86 -5.25 4.25
CA PRO A 344 9.71 -6.44 5.07
C PRO A 344 10.91 -7.40 5.03
N VAL A 345 11.49 -7.62 3.86
CA VAL A 345 12.63 -8.54 3.71
C VAL A 345 13.93 -7.93 4.26
N LEU A 346 14.12 -6.62 4.14
CA LEU A 346 15.25 -5.91 4.76
C LEU A 346 15.13 -5.89 6.29
N ALA A 347 13.91 -5.75 6.83
CA ALA A 347 13.68 -5.86 8.27
C ALA A 347 13.95 -7.29 8.78
N ALA A 348 13.57 -8.32 8.01
CA ALA A 348 13.90 -9.71 8.31
C ALA A 348 15.42 -9.93 8.33
N LEU A 349 16.15 -9.37 7.37
CA LEU A 349 17.62 -9.41 7.29
C LEU A 349 18.26 -8.74 8.53
N ALA A 350 17.82 -7.53 8.88
CA ALA A 350 18.34 -6.80 10.03
C ALA A 350 18.08 -7.55 11.34
N GLY A 351 16.88 -8.14 11.50
CA GLY A 351 16.50 -8.92 12.67
C GLY A 351 17.29 -10.21 12.82
N ALA A 352 17.49 -10.95 11.74
CA ALA A 352 18.30 -12.16 11.74
C ALA A 352 19.75 -11.92 12.18
N TYR A 353 20.29 -10.74 11.84
CA TYR A 353 21.68 -10.37 12.18
C TYR A 353 21.82 -9.83 13.60
N LEU A 354 21.01 -8.81 13.98
CA LEU A 354 21.27 -8.03 15.20
C LEU A 354 20.94 -8.76 16.50
N ARG A 355 19.91 -9.60 16.53
CA ARG A 355 19.45 -10.38 17.69
C ARG A 355 19.33 -9.61 19.02
N ASP A 356 19.13 -8.30 18.96
CA ASP A 356 18.97 -7.41 20.12
C ASP A 356 17.79 -6.47 19.89
N PRO A 357 16.57 -6.96 20.14
CA PRO A 357 15.33 -6.19 19.87
C PRO A 357 15.26 -4.91 20.71
N ALA A 358 15.70 -4.97 21.97
CA ALA A 358 15.63 -3.82 22.86
C ALA A 358 16.59 -2.69 22.44
N ARG A 359 17.79 -3.06 22.00
CA ARG A 359 18.76 -2.07 21.51
C ARG A 359 18.26 -1.39 20.24
N LEU A 360 17.78 -2.17 19.26
CA LEU A 360 17.24 -1.61 18.03
C LEU A 360 16.03 -0.71 18.32
N ALA A 361 15.07 -1.17 19.11
CA ALA A 361 13.87 -0.41 19.46
C ALA A 361 14.22 0.93 20.17
N ARG A 362 15.17 0.91 21.13
CA ARG A 362 15.63 2.13 21.80
C ARG A 362 16.26 3.13 20.84
N HIS A 363 17.15 2.67 19.96
CA HIS A 363 17.77 3.54 18.96
C HIS A 363 16.75 4.12 18.00
N ALA A 364 15.83 3.28 17.51
CA ALA A 364 14.78 3.69 16.58
C ALA A 364 13.83 4.72 17.19
N ALA A 365 13.38 4.52 18.44
CA ALA A 365 12.51 5.47 19.13
C ALA A 365 13.18 6.84 19.31
N ARG A 366 14.48 6.86 19.68
CA ARG A 366 15.25 8.10 19.82
C ARG A 366 15.48 8.81 18.49
N ALA A 367 15.76 8.05 17.42
CA ALA A 367 15.94 8.61 16.09
C ALA A 367 14.62 9.10 15.48
N ALA A 368 13.49 8.47 15.79
CA ALA A 368 12.18 8.86 15.28
C ALA A 368 11.69 10.21 15.84
N ALA A 369 11.98 10.53 17.12
CA ALA A 369 11.47 11.72 17.75
C ALA A 369 11.85 13.03 17.03
N PRO A 370 13.14 13.32 16.71
CA PRO A 370 13.49 14.54 15.98
C PRO A 370 12.89 14.56 14.57
N VAL A 371 12.79 13.40 13.90
CA VAL A 371 12.18 13.31 12.56
C VAL A 371 10.71 13.69 12.61
N VAL A 372 9.96 13.17 13.59
CA VAL A 372 8.54 13.50 13.80
C VAL A 372 8.36 14.99 14.14
N ILE A 373 9.21 15.55 15.01
CA ILE A 373 9.16 16.97 15.36
C ILE A 373 9.37 17.85 14.11
N VAL A 374 10.39 17.53 13.30
CA VAL A 374 10.69 18.27 12.07
C VAL A 374 9.55 18.12 11.05
N ALA A 375 8.98 16.93 10.90
CA ALA A 375 7.86 16.69 10.00
C ALA A 375 6.61 17.47 10.43
N ALA A 376 6.23 17.41 11.72
CA ALA A 376 5.09 18.16 12.26
C ALA A 376 5.29 19.67 12.10
N ALA A 377 6.44 20.19 12.51
CA ALA A 377 6.75 21.61 12.33
C ALA A 377 6.74 22.02 10.85
N GLY A 378 7.28 21.16 9.96
CA GLY A 378 7.27 21.40 8.51
C GLY A 378 5.87 21.51 7.94
N LEU A 379 4.92 20.66 8.36
CA LEU A 379 3.51 20.73 7.94
C LEU A 379 2.82 22.01 8.46
N LEU A 380 3.06 22.39 9.71
CA LEU A 380 2.51 23.64 10.27
C LEU A 380 3.06 24.89 9.53
N ILE A 381 4.38 24.91 9.26
CA ILE A 381 5.02 25.99 8.49
C ILE A 381 4.48 26.03 7.07
N TYR A 382 4.32 24.86 6.44
CA TYR A 382 3.72 24.78 5.11
C TYR A 382 2.31 25.37 5.09
N SER A 383 1.47 25.00 6.08
CA SER A 383 0.12 25.55 6.21
C SER A 383 0.13 27.07 6.38
N ALA A 384 0.97 27.58 7.30
CA ALA A 384 1.08 29.02 7.57
C ALA A 384 1.52 29.80 6.32
N ARG A 385 2.50 29.28 5.56
CA ARG A 385 3.00 29.94 4.34
C ARG A 385 2.00 29.89 3.17
N ARG A 386 1.30 28.76 3.03
CA ARG A 386 0.39 28.53 1.90
C ARG A 386 -0.97 29.22 2.09
N ASN A 387 -1.50 29.19 3.31
CA ASN A 387 -2.86 29.57 3.62
C ASN A 387 -2.95 30.83 4.51
N SER A 388 -1.82 31.40 4.92
CA SER A 388 -1.72 32.51 5.89
C SER A 388 -2.30 32.18 7.26
N TYR A 389 -2.68 30.92 7.54
CA TYR A 389 -3.16 30.41 8.82
C TYR A 389 -2.86 28.93 9.00
N VAL A 390 -2.99 28.47 10.23
CA VAL A 390 -2.87 27.04 10.58
C VAL A 390 -4.18 26.61 11.25
N PRO A 391 -4.87 25.59 10.70
CA PRO A 391 -6.07 25.06 11.34
C PRO A 391 -5.78 24.57 12.77
N TYR A 392 -6.71 24.79 13.70
CA TYR A 392 -6.56 24.32 15.08
C TYR A 392 -6.37 22.80 15.18
N GLU A 393 -7.08 22.06 14.35
CA GLU A 393 -6.96 20.61 14.26
C GLU A 393 -5.54 20.17 13.86
N ALA A 394 -4.84 20.92 13.01
CA ALA A 394 -3.46 20.62 12.63
C ALA A 394 -2.53 20.71 13.85
N TRP A 395 -2.68 21.73 14.70
CA TRP A 395 -1.92 21.83 15.94
C TRP A 395 -2.18 20.64 16.88
N ARG A 396 -3.44 20.22 17.02
CA ARG A 396 -3.80 19.08 17.87
C ARG A 396 -3.11 17.80 17.39
N TRP A 397 -3.12 17.52 16.09
CA TRP A 397 -2.50 16.35 15.53
C TRP A 397 -0.97 16.42 15.57
N ALA A 398 -0.37 17.58 15.31
CA ALA A 398 1.06 17.82 15.47
C ALA A 398 1.54 17.54 16.90
N LEU A 399 0.84 18.11 17.91
CA LEU A 399 1.15 17.87 19.31
C LEU A 399 1.00 16.41 19.71
N ALA A 400 -0.06 15.73 19.24
CA ALA A 400 -0.25 14.30 19.48
C ALA A 400 0.86 13.44 18.86
N ALA A 401 1.29 13.77 17.64
CA ALA A 401 2.39 13.08 16.97
C ALA A 401 3.72 13.24 17.73
N VAL A 402 4.04 14.47 18.10
CA VAL A 402 5.25 14.79 18.89
C VAL A 402 5.20 14.12 20.26
N ALA A 403 4.07 14.18 20.96
CA ALA A 403 3.90 13.53 22.26
C ALA A 403 4.10 12.01 22.17
N ALA A 404 3.51 11.34 21.18
CA ALA A 404 3.69 9.91 20.98
C ALA A 404 5.16 9.53 20.73
N ALA A 405 5.87 10.30 19.90
CA ALA A 405 7.28 10.08 19.60
C ALA A 405 8.17 10.35 20.83
N LEU A 406 7.91 11.42 21.58
CA LEU A 406 8.66 11.75 22.80
C LEU A 406 8.43 10.74 23.92
N ILE A 407 7.20 10.26 24.13
CA ILE A 407 6.89 9.21 25.13
C ILE A 407 7.70 7.96 24.79
N ALA A 408 7.72 7.51 23.52
CA ALA A 408 8.50 6.36 23.10
C ALA A 408 10.02 6.59 23.29
N ALA A 409 10.51 7.79 22.94
CA ALA A 409 11.91 8.15 23.11
C ALA A 409 12.30 8.17 24.61
N LEU A 410 11.51 8.80 25.47
CA LEU A 410 11.75 8.86 26.93
C LEU A 410 11.70 7.46 27.56
N ALA A 411 10.69 6.66 27.22
CA ALA A 411 10.60 5.28 27.71
C ALA A 411 11.83 4.43 27.29
N SER A 412 12.47 4.78 26.18
CA SER A 412 13.68 4.10 25.68
C SER A 412 14.91 4.27 26.61
N PHE A 413 14.89 5.21 27.55
CA PHE A 413 15.99 5.37 28.53
C PHE A 413 15.91 4.38 29.69
N HIS A 414 14.76 3.69 29.88
CA HIS A 414 14.61 2.65 30.88
C HIS A 414 15.36 1.37 30.44
N ARG A 415 16.60 1.23 30.90
CA ARG A 415 17.51 0.14 30.47
C ARG A 415 17.09 -1.24 30.96
N HIS A 416 16.32 -1.32 32.05
CA HIS A 416 15.89 -2.57 32.68
C HIS A 416 14.52 -3.07 32.19
N ALA A 417 13.89 -2.38 31.22
CA ALA A 417 12.64 -2.84 30.64
C ALA A 417 12.81 -4.17 29.87
N ARG A 418 11.82 -5.03 29.96
CA ARG A 418 11.79 -6.30 29.20
C ARG A 418 11.87 -6.00 27.69
N PRO A 419 12.64 -6.78 26.90
CA PRO A 419 12.81 -6.54 25.46
C PRO A 419 11.50 -6.37 24.70
N LEU A 420 10.50 -7.22 24.99
CA LEU A 420 9.17 -7.12 24.37
C LEU A 420 8.48 -5.79 24.68
N ALA A 421 8.52 -5.34 25.93
CA ALA A 421 7.91 -4.05 26.32
C ALA A 421 8.59 -2.88 25.60
N THR A 422 9.91 -2.91 25.49
CA THR A 422 10.67 -1.89 24.75
C THR A 422 10.30 -1.85 23.28
N VAL A 423 10.17 -3.01 22.63
CA VAL A 423 9.73 -3.12 21.23
C VAL A 423 8.31 -2.58 21.05
N LEU A 424 7.38 -2.97 21.94
CA LEU A 424 6.00 -2.51 21.88
C LEU A 424 5.88 -1.00 22.03
N VAL A 425 6.56 -0.41 23.01
CA VAL A 425 6.52 1.03 23.22
C VAL A 425 7.11 1.78 22.02
N ALA A 426 8.23 1.32 21.47
CA ALA A 426 8.83 1.94 20.30
C ALA A 426 7.95 1.82 19.07
N ALA A 427 7.39 0.62 18.80
CA ALA A 427 6.52 0.39 17.66
C ALA A 427 5.20 1.16 17.77
N LEU A 428 4.53 1.12 18.92
CA LEU A 428 3.29 1.88 19.15
C LEU A 428 3.53 3.39 19.05
N GLY A 429 4.62 3.89 19.64
CA GLY A 429 4.97 5.29 19.54
C GLY A 429 5.20 5.74 18.08
N ALA A 430 5.92 4.93 17.29
CA ALA A 430 6.12 5.22 15.88
C ALA A 430 4.81 5.12 15.08
N ILE A 431 4.02 4.06 15.28
CA ILE A 431 2.71 3.87 14.63
C ILE A 431 1.79 5.07 14.92
N CYS A 432 1.63 5.44 16.19
CA CYS A 432 0.78 6.57 16.57
C CYS A 432 1.32 7.90 16.01
N ALA A 433 2.62 8.15 16.13
CA ALA A 433 3.21 9.40 15.65
C ALA A 433 3.01 9.59 14.15
N TRP A 434 3.29 8.57 13.32
CA TRP A 434 3.10 8.67 11.87
C TRP A 434 1.63 8.76 11.47
N GLN A 435 0.73 8.05 12.14
CA GLN A 435 -0.70 8.19 11.90
C GLN A 435 -1.22 9.59 12.27
N PHE A 436 -0.76 10.17 13.36
CA PHE A 436 -1.14 11.55 13.74
C PHE A 436 -0.57 12.58 12.76
N LEU A 437 0.66 12.40 12.23
CA LEU A 437 1.17 13.23 11.14
C LEU A 437 0.32 13.10 9.86
N MET A 438 -0.16 11.90 9.55
CA MET A 438 -1.09 11.73 8.43
C MET A 438 -2.43 12.43 8.68
N CYS A 439 -2.94 12.42 9.92
CA CYS A 439 -4.13 13.20 10.28
C CYS A 439 -3.87 14.71 10.18
N GLU A 440 -2.72 15.19 10.65
CA GLU A 440 -2.28 16.58 10.48
C GLU A 440 -2.29 17.01 9.01
N TYR A 441 -1.65 16.21 8.14
CA TYR A 441 -1.62 16.48 6.71
C TYR A 441 -3.02 16.60 6.09
N THR A 442 -3.97 15.75 6.51
CA THR A 442 -5.32 15.74 5.92
C THR A 442 -6.21 16.91 6.30
N VAL A 443 -5.88 17.64 7.37
CA VAL A 443 -6.63 18.85 7.80
C VAL A 443 -6.00 20.15 7.32
N ILE A 444 -4.82 20.10 6.71
CA ILE A 444 -4.13 21.26 6.12
C ILE A 444 -4.59 21.46 4.69
N PRO A 445 -5.19 22.61 4.33
CA PRO A 445 -5.44 22.93 2.94
C PRO A 445 -4.11 23.16 2.16
N PRO A 446 -4.02 22.74 0.90
CA PRO A 446 -5.02 22.03 0.11
C PRO A 446 -4.93 20.50 0.30
N ALA A 447 -5.65 19.97 1.28
CA ALA A 447 -5.79 18.51 1.39
C ALA A 447 -6.52 17.98 0.15
N ARG A 448 -5.94 16.96 -0.47
CA ARG A 448 -6.49 16.36 -1.69
C ARG A 448 -7.62 15.39 -1.36
N SER A 449 -8.75 15.91 -0.85
CA SER A 449 -9.95 15.13 -0.60
C SER A 449 -11.19 15.98 -0.86
N ALA A 450 -12.16 15.44 -1.59
CA ALA A 450 -13.41 16.11 -1.85
C ALA A 450 -14.47 15.92 -0.75
N LYS A 451 -14.15 15.29 0.40
CA LYS A 451 -15.13 14.98 1.46
C LYS A 451 -15.90 16.21 1.93
N ALA A 452 -15.21 17.28 2.26
CA ALA A 452 -15.83 18.53 2.73
C ALA A 452 -16.65 19.22 1.63
N LEU A 453 -16.11 19.27 0.40
CA LEU A 453 -16.81 19.81 -0.76
C LEU A 453 -18.12 19.08 -1.03
N VAL A 454 -18.07 17.74 -1.04
CA VAL A 454 -19.26 16.90 -1.25
C VAL A 454 -20.27 17.08 -0.12
N ALA A 455 -19.82 17.17 1.14
CA ALA A 455 -20.72 17.40 2.28
C ALA A 455 -21.47 18.74 2.15
N ALA A 456 -20.80 19.80 1.68
CA ALA A 456 -21.41 21.11 1.45
C ALA A 456 -22.40 21.11 0.29
N VAL A 457 -22.17 20.30 -0.75
CA VAL A 457 -23.02 20.21 -1.94
C VAL A 457 -24.23 19.29 -1.73
N ARG A 458 -24.09 18.26 -0.90
CA ARG A 458 -25.10 17.21 -0.69
C ARG A 458 -26.52 17.71 -0.38
N PRO A 459 -26.74 18.78 0.43
CA PRO A 459 -28.09 19.30 0.70
C PRO A 459 -28.83 19.82 -0.54
N PHE A 460 -28.12 20.14 -1.61
CA PHE A 460 -28.68 20.67 -2.86
C PHE A 460 -28.95 19.58 -3.91
N LEU A 461 -28.70 18.31 -3.59
CA LEU A 461 -28.83 17.19 -4.51
C LEU A 461 -30.10 16.40 -4.23
N SER A 462 -30.86 16.11 -5.31
CA SER A 462 -31.87 15.06 -5.33
C SER A 462 -31.27 13.76 -5.94
N ALA A 463 -32.04 12.65 -5.86
CA ALA A 463 -31.62 11.40 -6.50
C ALA A 463 -31.42 11.53 -8.03
N HIS A 464 -32.16 12.43 -8.67
CA HIS A 464 -32.17 12.62 -10.12
C HIS A 464 -31.38 13.83 -10.60
N THR A 465 -30.78 14.64 -9.71
CA THR A 465 -29.98 15.80 -10.11
C THR A 465 -28.83 15.34 -11.02
N PRO A 466 -28.73 15.82 -12.27
CA PRO A 466 -27.59 15.55 -13.14
C PRO A 466 -26.29 16.06 -12.52
N LEU A 467 -25.23 15.25 -12.64
CA LEU A 467 -23.92 15.55 -12.05
C LEU A 467 -22.86 15.56 -13.15
N TYR A 468 -22.09 16.62 -13.22
CA TYR A 468 -21.03 16.82 -14.21
C TYR A 468 -19.67 17.05 -13.54
N SER A 469 -18.59 16.62 -14.21
CA SER A 469 -17.22 16.98 -13.89
C SER A 469 -16.62 17.66 -15.12
N VAL A 470 -16.22 18.91 -15.00
CA VAL A 470 -15.91 19.79 -16.15
C VAL A 470 -14.45 20.21 -16.13
N GLY A 471 -13.70 19.81 -17.15
CA GLY A 471 -12.26 20.11 -17.32
C GLY A 471 -11.36 19.33 -16.37
N GLN A 472 -11.92 18.52 -15.47
CA GLN A 472 -11.19 17.70 -14.50
C GLN A 472 -12.01 16.48 -14.09
N PHE A 473 -11.34 15.56 -13.39
CA PHE A 473 -12.01 14.50 -12.62
C PHE A 473 -11.27 14.34 -11.28
N ARG A 474 -12.01 14.47 -10.19
CA ARG A 474 -11.49 14.19 -8.84
C ARG A 474 -12.07 12.89 -8.34
N GLU A 475 -11.20 11.95 -8.08
CA GLU A 475 -11.52 10.55 -7.82
C GLU A 475 -12.31 10.37 -6.52
N THR A 476 -12.13 11.28 -5.54
CA THR A 476 -12.86 11.18 -4.26
C THR A 476 -14.28 11.76 -4.30
N ILE A 477 -14.68 12.47 -5.35
CA ILE A 477 -16.07 12.99 -5.46
C ILE A 477 -17.06 11.84 -5.55
N SER A 478 -16.85 10.93 -6.51
CA SER A 478 -17.78 9.83 -6.79
C SER A 478 -18.04 8.91 -5.58
N PRO A 479 -17.02 8.41 -4.84
CA PRO A 479 -17.27 7.56 -3.68
C PRO A 479 -17.99 8.29 -2.55
N TYR A 480 -17.71 9.57 -2.31
CA TYR A 480 -18.44 10.33 -1.29
C TYR A 480 -19.85 10.70 -1.71
N LEU A 481 -20.12 10.96 -2.98
CA LEU A 481 -21.49 11.15 -3.50
C LEU A 481 -22.27 9.84 -3.53
N GLY A 482 -21.61 8.72 -3.81
CA GLY A 482 -22.27 7.45 -4.12
C GLY A 482 -22.83 7.39 -5.53
N ARG A 483 -22.35 8.25 -6.43
CA ARG A 483 -22.85 8.42 -7.81
C ARG A 483 -21.69 8.70 -8.75
N THR A 484 -21.86 8.34 -10.01
CA THR A 484 -20.95 8.68 -11.11
C THR A 484 -21.25 10.08 -11.66
N LEU A 485 -20.28 10.65 -12.37
CA LEU A 485 -20.32 11.98 -12.95
C LEU A 485 -20.22 11.87 -14.48
N GLN A 486 -20.99 12.66 -15.20
CA GLN A 486 -20.76 12.85 -16.64
C GLN A 486 -19.49 13.70 -16.84
N LEU A 487 -18.51 13.15 -17.54
CA LEU A 487 -17.26 13.84 -17.84
C LEU A 487 -17.45 14.83 -19.00
N VAL A 488 -16.91 16.03 -18.84
CA VAL A 488 -16.96 17.10 -19.83
C VAL A 488 -15.54 17.60 -20.08
N ASP A 489 -15.10 17.55 -21.32
CA ASP A 489 -13.79 18.00 -21.77
C ASP A 489 -12.64 17.46 -20.89
N TYR A 490 -12.70 16.16 -20.63
CA TYR A 490 -11.71 15.46 -19.81
C TYR A 490 -11.34 14.11 -20.42
N GLU A 491 -10.06 13.83 -20.45
CA GLU A 491 -9.53 12.52 -20.88
C GLU A 491 -8.73 11.84 -19.77
N GLY A 492 -7.68 12.43 -19.29
CA GLY A 492 -6.86 11.99 -18.17
C GLY A 492 -6.65 10.47 -18.11
N GLU A 493 -6.70 9.89 -16.91
CA GLU A 493 -6.55 8.45 -16.71
C GLU A 493 -7.75 7.60 -17.19
N LEU A 494 -8.90 8.22 -17.47
CA LEU A 494 -10.10 7.55 -17.98
C LEU A 494 -10.13 7.49 -19.51
N ARG A 495 -9.08 7.97 -20.19
CA ARG A 495 -8.99 8.01 -21.65
C ARG A 495 -9.30 6.66 -22.30
N PHE A 496 -8.71 5.58 -21.80
CA PHE A 496 -8.98 4.25 -22.34
C PHE A 496 -10.48 3.89 -22.31
N GLY A 497 -11.14 4.12 -21.17
CA GLY A 497 -12.59 3.86 -21.05
C GLY A 497 -13.42 4.75 -21.98
N LEU A 498 -13.03 6.01 -22.17
CA LEU A 498 -13.67 6.92 -23.11
C LEU A 498 -13.42 6.55 -24.58
N ASP A 499 -12.27 5.95 -24.90
CA ASP A 499 -11.98 5.43 -26.25
C ASP A 499 -12.83 4.18 -26.57
N GLU A 500 -13.04 3.32 -25.57
CA GLU A 500 -13.91 2.14 -25.67
C GLU A 500 -15.41 2.50 -25.73
N GLU A 501 -15.81 3.60 -25.09
CA GLU A 501 -17.20 4.06 -24.96
C GLU A 501 -17.33 5.52 -25.41
N PRO A 502 -17.12 5.86 -26.74
CA PRO A 502 -17.05 7.24 -27.24
C PRO A 502 -18.32 8.06 -27.00
N HIS A 503 -19.47 7.41 -26.91
CA HIS A 503 -20.74 8.07 -26.62
C HIS A 503 -20.82 8.69 -25.21
N ARG A 504 -19.88 8.35 -24.33
CA ARG A 504 -19.71 8.94 -23.00
C ARG A 504 -18.91 10.23 -23.00
N ARG A 505 -18.24 10.58 -24.12
CA ARG A 505 -17.53 11.85 -24.26
C ARG A 505 -18.55 12.98 -24.42
N MET A 506 -18.28 14.10 -23.77
CA MET A 506 -19.06 15.32 -23.90
C MET A 506 -18.09 16.50 -24.05
N SER A 507 -18.27 17.29 -25.11
CA SER A 507 -17.51 18.52 -25.28
C SER A 507 -18.08 19.64 -24.39
N ILE A 508 -17.30 20.70 -24.24
CA ILE A 508 -17.72 21.88 -23.45
C ILE A 508 -18.92 22.58 -24.12
N GLU A 509 -19.04 22.52 -25.46
CA GLU A 509 -20.16 23.09 -26.22
C GLU A 509 -21.45 22.28 -25.98
N GLN A 510 -21.39 20.95 -26.08
CA GLN A 510 -22.52 20.06 -25.79
C GLN A 510 -22.98 20.21 -24.34
N PHE A 511 -22.03 20.39 -23.42
CA PHE A 511 -22.35 20.66 -22.03
C PHE A 511 -23.07 22.01 -21.87
N ALA A 512 -22.62 23.07 -22.55
CA ALA A 512 -23.25 24.39 -22.48
C ALA A 512 -24.72 24.37 -22.93
N GLU A 513 -24.99 23.66 -24.03
CA GLU A 513 -26.37 23.45 -24.52
C GLU A 513 -27.22 22.71 -23.50
N ARG A 514 -26.69 21.57 -23.00
CA ARG A 514 -27.39 20.75 -22.01
C ARG A 514 -27.59 21.49 -20.69
N TRP A 515 -26.57 22.17 -20.19
CA TRP A 515 -26.64 23.00 -18.98
C TRP A 515 -27.70 24.09 -19.08
N SER A 516 -27.83 24.72 -20.25
CA SER A 516 -28.84 25.75 -20.47
C SER A 516 -30.28 25.20 -20.52
N ALA A 517 -30.47 23.96 -20.97
CA ALA A 517 -31.77 23.28 -21.07
C ALA A 517 -32.23 22.65 -19.73
N GLU A 518 -31.31 22.32 -18.83
CA GLU A 518 -31.67 21.67 -17.56
C GLU A 518 -32.25 22.66 -16.55
N SER A 519 -33.29 22.25 -15.83
CA SER A 519 -33.89 23.04 -14.76
C SER A 519 -33.12 22.95 -13.46
N SER A 520 -32.36 21.86 -13.24
CA SER A 520 -31.53 21.65 -12.05
C SER A 520 -30.39 20.71 -12.40
N ALA A 521 -29.16 21.12 -12.12
CA ALA A 521 -27.96 20.32 -12.31
C ALA A 521 -26.84 20.81 -11.37
N VAL A 522 -25.85 19.96 -11.10
CA VAL A 522 -24.66 20.36 -10.38
C VAL A 522 -23.42 19.93 -11.15
N ALA A 523 -22.46 20.84 -11.30
CA ALA A 523 -21.21 20.62 -11.98
C ALA A 523 -20.02 20.94 -11.07
N PHE A 524 -19.00 20.10 -11.14
CA PHE A 524 -17.74 20.24 -10.44
C PHE A 524 -16.68 20.70 -11.46
N PHE A 525 -16.35 21.96 -11.46
CA PHE A 525 -15.44 22.58 -12.40
C PHE A 525 -14.01 22.58 -11.93
N ASP A 526 -13.07 22.44 -12.84
CA ASP A 526 -11.73 22.99 -12.65
C ASP A 526 -11.83 24.52 -12.43
N PRO A 527 -11.10 25.11 -11.46
CA PRO A 527 -11.20 26.53 -11.17
C PRO A 527 -10.93 27.45 -12.39
N GLY A 528 -9.94 27.11 -13.23
CA GLY A 528 -9.62 27.89 -14.42
C GLY A 528 -10.71 27.80 -15.51
N VAL A 529 -11.32 26.63 -15.65
CA VAL A 529 -12.46 26.42 -16.56
C VAL A 529 -13.68 27.17 -16.05
N TRP A 530 -13.94 27.15 -14.71
CA TRP A 530 -15.02 27.93 -14.10
C TRP A 530 -14.86 29.44 -14.34
N ASP A 531 -13.67 30.00 -14.18
CA ASP A 531 -13.42 31.42 -14.43
C ASP A 531 -13.68 31.80 -15.88
N THR A 532 -13.37 30.92 -16.83
CA THR A 532 -13.68 31.12 -18.24
C THR A 532 -15.18 31.00 -18.52
N TRP A 533 -15.85 30.03 -17.90
CA TRP A 533 -17.28 29.82 -17.99
C TRP A 533 -18.07 31.03 -17.49
N ARG A 534 -17.69 31.56 -16.33
CA ARG A 534 -18.31 32.75 -15.73
C ARG A 534 -18.15 33.98 -16.61
N ARG A 535 -16.99 34.17 -17.22
CA ARG A 535 -16.73 35.30 -18.13
C ARG A 535 -17.60 35.25 -19.39
N ARG A 536 -18.05 34.09 -19.82
CA ARG A 536 -19.01 33.90 -20.92
C ARG A 536 -20.46 34.21 -20.54
N GLY A 537 -20.72 34.57 -19.28
CA GLY A 537 -22.07 34.92 -18.80
C GLY A 537 -22.99 33.74 -18.67
N LEU A 538 -22.48 32.50 -18.62
CA LEU A 538 -23.31 31.33 -18.46
C LEU A 538 -23.82 31.21 -17.01
N PRO A 539 -25.12 30.82 -16.81
CA PRO A 539 -25.72 30.85 -15.48
C PRO A 539 -25.13 29.79 -14.57
N GLY A 540 -25.00 30.12 -13.29
CA GLY A 540 -24.57 29.19 -12.28
C GLY A 540 -24.35 29.86 -10.91
N ARG A 541 -24.81 29.22 -9.86
CA ARG A 541 -24.60 29.62 -8.47
C ARG A 541 -23.53 28.73 -7.85
N VAL A 542 -22.45 29.33 -7.34
CA VAL A 542 -21.44 28.57 -6.59
C VAL A 542 -22.07 28.07 -5.29
N LEU A 543 -22.04 26.76 -5.09
CA LEU A 543 -22.47 26.10 -3.85
C LEU A 543 -21.34 25.95 -2.86
N ALA A 544 -20.17 25.55 -3.32
CA ALA A 544 -18.96 25.37 -2.54
C ALA A 544 -17.73 25.39 -3.46
N ALA A 545 -16.58 25.70 -2.90
CA ALA A 545 -15.31 25.64 -3.61
C ALA A 545 -14.18 25.22 -2.67
N ASP A 546 -13.18 24.55 -3.22
CA ASP A 546 -11.87 24.35 -2.60
C ASP A 546 -10.76 24.74 -3.59
N ASN A 547 -9.50 24.47 -3.25
CA ASN A 547 -8.36 24.84 -4.09
C ASN A 547 -8.29 24.10 -5.44
N PHE A 548 -9.10 23.07 -5.63
CA PHE A 548 -9.06 22.19 -6.80
C PHE A 548 -10.38 22.14 -7.58
N THR A 549 -11.49 22.55 -6.95
CA THR A 549 -12.81 22.36 -7.56
C THR A 549 -13.78 23.44 -7.10
N VAL A 550 -14.56 23.97 -8.06
CA VAL A 550 -15.70 24.82 -7.81
C VAL A 550 -16.98 24.05 -8.14
N ALA A 551 -17.80 23.80 -7.11
CA ALA A 551 -19.10 23.16 -7.28
C ALA A 551 -20.18 24.21 -7.56
N VAL A 552 -20.88 24.07 -8.68
CA VAL A 552 -21.83 25.06 -9.19
C VAL A 552 -23.18 24.41 -9.43
N SER A 553 -24.24 25.04 -8.99
CA SER A 553 -25.62 24.67 -9.33
C SER A 553 -26.14 25.50 -10.48
N ARG A 554 -26.98 24.86 -11.31
CA ARG A 554 -27.74 25.50 -12.40
C ARG A 554 -28.89 26.36 -11.89
N LEU A 555 -29.32 26.17 -10.65
CA LEU A 555 -30.47 26.89 -10.02
C LEU A 555 -30.36 28.41 -10.09
#